data_87bb081fd7fdb3327027ddb2d7007a4a
#
_entry.id   87bb081fd7fdb3327027ddb2d7007a4a
#
_cell.length_a   1.000
_cell.length_b   1.000
_cell.length_c   1.000
_cell.angle_alpha   90.00
_cell.angle_beta   90.00
_cell.angle_gamma   90.00
#
_symmetry.space_group_name_H-M   'P 1'
#
loop_
_entity.id
_entity.type
_entity.pdbx_description
1 polymer ?
#
loop_
_entity_poly.entity_id
_entity_poly.type
_entity_poly.pdbx_seq_one_letter_code
_entity_poly.pdbx_strand_id
1 'polypeptide(L)'
;MFNAGNRIINTWLYPIQDGFVLIDTGYENGFNHFKKRISKFNIKIKDIRYIFLTHAHDDHVGFLNQILDESPNTKIVMHDKALEILYKGQNSFIGGCTSRTAFLFCQIMKLFGKGEHSFSPLKQEFEKRCILVSDKNRKEIEKELNGKIIDTPGHTADSISLLIDDGVLFCGDSAMNGFPSTHKITIFAESKLEFIQSWKTIINTKPKMIYPGHGKPFEYSKLEQNLIYVNKINLYPLHNSKDIHRFL
;
A
#
# COMPACT_ATOMS: atom_id res chain seq x y z
N MET A 1 -11.76 -14.17 -2.22
CA MET A 1 -10.84 -13.05 -2.42
C MET A 1 -11.03 -12.49 -3.83
N PHE A 2 -11.09 -11.15 -3.99
CA PHE A 2 -11.38 -10.48 -5.27
C PHE A 2 -10.41 -9.33 -5.47
N ASN A 3 -10.01 -9.08 -6.72
CA ASN A 3 -9.32 -7.86 -7.11
C ASN A 3 -10.31 -6.90 -7.76
N ALA A 4 -10.60 -5.79 -7.09
CA ALA A 4 -11.47 -4.72 -7.59
C ALA A 4 -10.68 -3.52 -8.14
N GLY A 5 -9.36 -3.59 -8.16
CA GLY A 5 -8.47 -2.60 -8.77
C GLY A 5 -8.53 -2.57 -10.29
N ASN A 6 -7.58 -1.92 -10.90
CA ASN A 6 -7.45 -1.78 -12.34
C ASN A 6 -6.20 -2.51 -12.88
N ARG A 7 -5.69 -2.10 -14.05
CA ARG A 7 -4.49 -2.70 -14.66
C ARG A 7 -3.17 -2.23 -14.01
N ILE A 8 -3.21 -1.13 -13.25
CA ILE A 8 -2.03 -0.49 -12.66
C ILE A 8 -1.93 -0.84 -11.18
N ILE A 9 -3.03 -0.64 -10.43
CA ILE A 9 -3.11 -0.84 -8.99
C ILE A 9 -4.10 -1.94 -8.63
N ASN A 10 -3.72 -2.82 -7.72
CA ASN A 10 -4.58 -3.84 -7.14
C ASN A 10 -5.30 -3.27 -5.92
N THR A 11 -6.58 -3.57 -5.81
CA THR A 11 -7.42 -3.26 -4.66
C THR A 11 -8.11 -4.56 -4.27
N TRP A 12 -7.59 -5.19 -3.20
CA TRP A 12 -8.02 -6.53 -2.84
C TRP A 12 -9.17 -6.50 -1.82
N LEU A 13 -10.17 -7.35 -2.00
CA LEU A 13 -11.17 -7.64 -0.98
C LEU A 13 -11.07 -9.11 -0.58
N TYR A 14 -11.07 -9.36 0.73
CA TYR A 14 -11.24 -10.70 1.25
C TYR A 14 -12.35 -10.74 2.32
N PRO A 15 -13.10 -11.86 2.39
CA PRO A 15 -14.20 -11.98 3.33
C PRO A 15 -13.68 -12.19 4.76
N ILE A 16 -14.38 -11.59 5.71
CA ILE A 16 -14.34 -11.89 7.14
C ILE A 16 -15.75 -12.26 7.62
N GLN A 17 -15.90 -12.61 8.89
CA GLN A 17 -17.19 -13.10 9.42
C GLN A 17 -18.36 -12.15 9.10
N ASP A 18 -18.18 -10.84 9.25
CA ASP A 18 -19.26 -9.84 9.14
C ASP A 18 -19.07 -8.88 7.96
N GLY A 19 -18.49 -9.33 6.85
CA GLY A 19 -18.30 -8.50 5.66
C GLY A 19 -16.95 -8.69 5.00
N PHE A 20 -16.32 -7.58 4.62
CA PHE A 20 -15.06 -7.59 3.87
C PHE A 20 -14.02 -6.68 4.47
N VAL A 21 -12.75 -7.08 4.33
CA VAL A 21 -11.60 -6.19 4.44
C VAL A 21 -11.17 -5.78 3.04
N LEU A 22 -11.03 -4.48 2.85
CA LEU A 22 -10.47 -3.87 1.66
C LEU A 22 -8.99 -3.57 1.93
N ILE A 23 -8.09 -4.06 1.09
CA ILE A 23 -6.67 -3.73 1.13
C ILE A 23 -6.43 -2.61 0.13
N ASP A 24 -6.06 -1.45 0.64
CA ASP A 24 -5.88 -0.22 -0.10
C ASP A 24 -7.12 0.22 -0.91
N THR A 25 -7.08 1.42 -1.45
CA THR A 25 -8.10 1.90 -2.35
C THR A 25 -7.57 1.94 -3.79
N GLY A 26 -7.11 3.03 -4.27
CA GLY A 26 -6.61 3.27 -5.61
C GLY A 26 -6.51 4.77 -5.83
N TYR A 27 -6.18 5.21 -7.03
CA TYR A 27 -6.20 6.63 -7.37
C TYR A 27 -7.58 7.25 -7.18
N GLU A 28 -7.63 8.54 -6.82
CA GLU A 28 -8.85 9.28 -6.49
C GLU A 28 -9.97 9.15 -7.53
N ASN A 29 -9.64 9.15 -8.80
CA ASN A 29 -10.59 8.98 -9.90
C ASN A 29 -11.04 7.52 -10.13
N GLY A 30 -10.54 6.58 -9.33
CA GLY A 30 -10.81 5.14 -9.46
C GLY A 30 -12.13 4.67 -8.84
N PHE A 31 -12.79 5.47 -8.01
CA PHE A 31 -13.92 5.05 -7.18
C PHE A 31 -15.10 4.46 -7.97
N ASN A 32 -15.53 5.11 -9.05
CA ASN A 32 -16.62 4.61 -9.88
C ASN A 32 -16.27 3.26 -10.56
N HIS A 33 -15.01 3.09 -10.96
CA HIS A 33 -14.53 1.82 -11.49
C HIS A 33 -14.57 0.73 -10.42
N PHE A 34 -14.09 1.03 -9.22
CA PHE A 34 -14.13 0.15 -8.06
C PHE A 34 -15.56 -0.29 -7.74
N LYS A 35 -16.53 0.64 -7.60
CA LYS A 35 -17.95 0.34 -7.37
C LYS A 35 -18.53 -0.61 -8.41
N LYS A 36 -18.25 -0.35 -9.69
CA LYS A 36 -18.68 -1.21 -10.80
C LYS A 36 -18.04 -2.61 -10.72
N ARG A 37 -16.82 -2.70 -10.20
CA ARG A 37 -16.13 -4.00 -10.05
C ARG A 37 -16.72 -4.84 -8.93
N ILE A 38 -16.91 -4.27 -7.74
CA ILE A 38 -17.45 -5.00 -6.59
C ILE A 38 -18.92 -5.40 -6.81
N SER A 39 -19.71 -4.58 -7.51
CA SER A 39 -21.10 -4.90 -7.80
C SER A 39 -21.27 -6.18 -8.65
N LYS A 40 -20.28 -6.55 -9.48
CA LYS A 40 -20.28 -7.82 -10.23
C LYS A 40 -20.21 -9.06 -9.32
N PHE A 41 -19.79 -8.90 -8.08
CA PHE A 41 -19.73 -9.93 -7.05
C PHE A 41 -20.86 -9.78 -6.02
N ASN A 42 -21.88 -8.93 -6.31
CA ASN A 42 -22.95 -8.57 -5.37
C ASN A 42 -22.47 -7.96 -4.05
N ILE A 43 -21.27 -7.35 -4.04
CA ILE A 43 -20.70 -6.64 -2.89
C ILE A 43 -21.09 -5.17 -2.98
N LYS A 44 -21.52 -4.60 -1.87
CA LYS A 44 -21.86 -3.18 -1.71
C LYS A 44 -20.78 -2.48 -0.87
N ILE A 45 -20.62 -1.17 -1.02
CA ILE A 45 -19.67 -0.38 -0.21
C ILE A 45 -19.89 -0.60 1.29
N LYS A 46 -21.14 -0.64 1.73
CA LYS A 46 -21.50 -0.86 3.15
C LYS A 46 -21.10 -2.24 3.71
N ASP A 47 -20.75 -3.20 2.85
CA ASP A 47 -20.29 -4.52 3.27
C ASP A 47 -18.80 -4.51 3.64
N ILE A 48 -18.08 -3.41 3.34
CA ILE A 48 -16.68 -3.20 3.73
C ILE A 48 -16.65 -2.77 5.20
N ARG A 49 -16.12 -3.63 6.06
CA ARG A 49 -15.99 -3.38 7.51
C ARG A 49 -14.69 -2.67 7.85
N TYR A 50 -13.62 -3.05 7.19
CA TYR A 50 -12.30 -2.49 7.38
C TYR A 50 -11.65 -2.13 6.05
N ILE A 51 -10.94 -1.01 6.04
CA ILE A 51 -9.93 -0.70 5.05
C ILE A 51 -8.59 -0.86 5.74
N PHE A 52 -7.78 -1.79 5.26
CA PHE A 52 -6.40 -1.95 5.69
C PHE A 52 -5.52 -1.17 4.73
N LEU A 53 -4.94 -0.07 5.18
CA LEU A 53 -3.99 0.71 4.39
C LEU A 53 -2.59 0.14 4.57
N THR A 54 -2.00 -0.33 3.49
CA THR A 54 -0.63 -0.80 3.51
C THR A 54 0.35 0.36 3.70
N HIS A 55 0.05 1.51 3.10
CA HIS A 55 0.77 2.78 3.27
C HIS A 55 -0.04 3.94 2.62
N ALA A 56 0.38 5.19 2.86
CA ALA A 56 -0.39 6.37 2.48
C ALA A 56 0.15 7.06 1.20
N HIS A 57 0.27 6.32 0.07
CA HIS A 57 0.52 6.92 -1.24
C HIS A 57 -0.77 7.18 -2.01
N ASP A 58 -0.74 8.16 -2.93
CA ASP A 58 -1.88 8.66 -3.73
C ASP A 58 -2.64 7.55 -4.48
N ASP A 59 -1.96 6.52 -4.92
CA ASP A 59 -2.56 5.38 -5.61
C ASP A 59 -3.06 4.27 -4.67
N HIS A 60 -2.84 4.39 -3.36
CA HIS A 60 -3.33 3.47 -2.33
C HIS A 60 -4.46 4.07 -1.49
N VAL A 61 -4.54 5.41 -1.38
CA VAL A 61 -5.52 6.10 -0.53
C VAL A 61 -6.48 7.02 -1.29
N GLY A 62 -6.31 7.17 -2.60
CA GLY A 62 -6.92 8.26 -3.36
C GLY A 62 -8.45 8.35 -3.28
N PHE A 63 -9.19 7.24 -3.20
CA PHE A 63 -10.66 7.30 -3.02
C PHE A 63 -11.13 6.89 -1.61
N LEU A 64 -10.25 7.03 -0.60
CA LEU A 64 -10.57 6.69 0.79
C LEU A 64 -11.79 7.46 1.31
N ASN A 65 -11.80 8.78 1.18
CA ASN A 65 -12.92 9.62 1.62
C ASN A 65 -14.26 9.19 0.98
N GLN A 66 -14.24 8.82 -0.30
CA GLN A 66 -15.45 8.44 -1.04
C GLN A 66 -16.06 7.12 -0.51
N ILE A 67 -15.24 6.16 -0.08
CA ILE A 67 -15.75 4.96 0.61
C ILE A 67 -16.35 5.34 1.96
N LEU A 68 -15.67 6.18 2.71
CA LEU A 68 -16.08 6.58 4.06
C LEU A 68 -17.38 7.39 4.03
N ASP A 69 -17.61 8.19 3.01
CA ASP A 69 -18.87 8.91 2.78
C ASP A 69 -20.05 7.95 2.55
N GLU A 70 -19.83 6.85 1.78
CA GLU A 70 -20.89 5.88 1.44
C GLU A 70 -21.04 4.76 2.47
N SER A 71 -20.09 4.58 3.39
CA SER A 71 -20.11 3.52 4.41
C SER A 71 -19.74 4.04 5.81
N PRO A 72 -20.72 4.48 6.60
CA PRO A 72 -20.49 5.12 7.90
C PRO A 72 -19.84 4.19 8.95
N ASN A 73 -19.96 2.88 8.78
CA ASN A 73 -19.45 1.88 9.74
C ASN A 73 -18.06 1.33 9.38
N THR A 74 -17.51 1.68 8.21
CA THR A 74 -16.17 1.25 7.80
C THR A 74 -15.11 1.92 8.65
N LYS A 75 -14.19 1.15 9.19
CA LYS A 75 -13.01 1.61 9.94
C LYS A 75 -11.75 1.49 9.09
N ILE A 76 -10.75 2.32 9.37
CA ILE A 76 -9.47 2.33 8.69
C ILE A 76 -8.41 1.78 9.64
N VAL A 77 -7.71 0.74 9.24
CA VAL A 77 -6.55 0.19 9.98
C VAL A 77 -5.28 0.62 9.24
N MET A 78 -4.38 1.28 9.94
CA MET A 78 -3.15 1.82 9.35
C MET A 78 -2.04 1.98 10.38
N HIS A 79 -0.81 2.15 9.91
CA HIS A 79 0.31 2.56 10.75
C HIS A 79 0.07 4.00 11.27
N ASP A 80 0.56 4.33 12.47
CA ASP A 80 0.35 5.66 13.06
C ASP A 80 0.94 6.80 12.22
N LYS A 81 2.10 6.57 11.58
CA LYS A 81 2.75 7.55 10.69
C LYS A 81 1.91 7.89 9.44
N ALA A 82 0.98 7.02 9.02
CA ALA A 82 0.12 7.28 7.88
C ALA A 82 -0.83 8.48 8.11
N LEU A 83 -1.24 8.74 9.35
CA LEU A 83 -2.23 9.75 9.67
C LEU A 83 -1.79 11.17 9.25
N GLU A 84 -0.54 11.52 9.51
CA GLU A 84 0.00 12.83 9.11
C GLU A 84 0.05 12.98 7.58
N ILE A 85 0.45 11.91 6.87
CA ILE A 85 0.50 11.89 5.40
C ILE A 85 -0.92 12.06 4.84
N LEU A 86 -1.91 11.37 5.41
CA LEU A 86 -3.31 11.49 5.02
C LEU A 86 -3.87 12.90 5.21
N TYR A 87 -3.48 13.60 6.27
CA TYR A 87 -3.90 14.99 6.49
C TYR A 87 -3.19 15.99 5.57
N LYS A 88 -1.92 15.73 5.23
CA LYS A 88 -1.20 16.54 4.24
C LYS A 88 -1.74 16.35 2.82
N GLY A 89 -2.29 15.18 2.49
CA GLY A 89 -2.75 14.84 1.15
C GLY A 89 -1.63 14.78 0.11
N GLN A 90 -0.42 14.38 0.55
CA GLN A 90 0.78 14.42 -0.27
C GLN A 90 1.72 13.27 0.07
N ASN A 91 2.20 12.54 -0.96
CA ASN A 91 3.23 11.53 -0.76
C ASN A 91 4.53 12.15 -0.24
N SER A 92 5.30 11.38 0.53
CA SER A 92 6.68 11.72 0.86
C SER A 92 7.57 11.62 -0.38
N PHE A 93 8.51 12.55 -0.53
CA PHE A 93 9.54 12.53 -1.56
C PHE A 93 10.93 12.18 -1.01
N ILE A 94 11.01 11.74 0.24
CA ILE A 94 12.25 11.25 0.86
C ILE A 94 12.66 9.96 0.16
N GLY A 95 13.97 9.77 -0.06
CA GLY A 95 14.48 8.55 -0.70
C GLY A 95 14.70 8.70 -2.20
N GLY A 96 14.34 7.66 -2.97
CA GLY A 96 14.57 7.67 -4.41
C GLY A 96 14.17 6.38 -5.13
N CYS A 97 14.31 6.40 -6.45
CA CYS A 97 14.06 5.23 -7.27
C CYS A 97 15.11 4.14 -7.01
N THR A 98 14.66 2.90 -6.95
CA THR A 98 15.50 1.73 -6.61
C THR A 98 16.40 1.23 -7.74
N SER A 99 16.23 1.78 -8.94
CA SER A 99 17.07 1.47 -10.11
C SER A 99 17.10 2.64 -11.10
N ARG A 100 18.11 2.65 -12.00
CA ARG A 100 18.19 3.64 -13.07
C ARG A 100 16.99 3.56 -14.03
N THR A 101 16.49 2.37 -14.31
CA THR A 101 15.30 2.16 -15.15
C THR A 101 14.07 2.76 -14.51
N ALA A 102 13.85 2.51 -13.20
CA ALA A 102 12.77 3.12 -12.44
C ALA A 102 12.91 4.65 -12.42
N PHE A 103 14.12 5.17 -12.21
CA PHE A 103 14.38 6.61 -12.23
C PHE A 103 14.01 7.24 -13.57
N LEU A 104 14.49 6.66 -14.70
CA LEU A 104 14.15 7.16 -16.04
C LEU A 104 12.63 7.12 -16.28
N PHE A 105 11.97 6.03 -15.89
CA PHE A 105 10.51 5.91 -15.98
C PHE A 105 9.81 7.03 -15.20
N CYS A 106 10.18 7.26 -13.94
CA CYS A 106 9.59 8.32 -13.11
C CYS A 106 9.85 9.72 -13.71
N GLN A 107 11.04 9.97 -14.27
CA GLN A 107 11.33 11.24 -14.96
C GLN A 107 10.43 11.44 -16.19
N ILE A 108 10.23 10.40 -16.99
CA ILE A 108 9.30 10.44 -18.13
C ILE A 108 7.87 10.72 -17.65
N MET A 109 7.40 10.02 -16.60
CA MET A 109 6.07 10.23 -16.04
C MET A 109 5.88 11.66 -15.51
N LYS A 110 6.91 12.24 -14.89
CA LYS A 110 6.92 13.64 -14.45
C LYS A 110 6.72 14.62 -15.62
N LEU A 111 7.34 14.38 -16.80
CA LEU A 111 7.13 15.19 -18.01
C LEU A 111 5.68 15.14 -18.51
N PHE A 112 4.95 14.07 -18.23
CA PHE A 112 3.51 13.93 -18.52
C PHE A 112 2.59 14.40 -17.38
N GLY A 113 3.10 15.19 -16.43
CA GLY A 113 2.32 15.74 -15.32
C GLY A 113 1.94 14.72 -14.23
N LYS A 114 2.63 13.57 -14.17
CA LYS A 114 2.40 12.49 -13.19
C LYS A 114 3.44 12.51 -12.06
N GLY A 115 3.88 13.68 -11.62
CA GLY A 115 4.95 13.81 -10.63
C GLY A 115 4.54 14.49 -9.33
N GLU A 116 3.30 14.94 -9.20
CA GLU A 116 2.85 15.68 -8.01
C GLU A 116 2.48 14.76 -6.84
N HIS A 117 1.91 13.57 -7.12
CA HIS A 117 1.55 12.56 -6.12
C HIS A 117 0.72 13.13 -4.96
N SER A 118 -0.24 14.02 -5.27
CA SER A 118 -1.18 14.60 -4.32
C SER A 118 -2.53 13.88 -4.37
N PHE A 119 -3.25 13.90 -3.26
CA PHE A 119 -4.58 13.31 -3.13
C PHE A 119 -5.43 14.14 -2.16
N SER A 120 -6.75 13.91 -2.14
CA SER A 120 -7.65 14.62 -1.22
C SER A 120 -7.33 14.26 0.23
N PRO A 121 -6.95 15.24 1.10
CA PRO A 121 -6.70 15.01 2.50
C PRO A 121 -7.85 14.28 3.20
N LEU A 122 -7.53 13.45 4.18
CA LEU A 122 -8.54 12.79 5.00
C LEU A 122 -9.41 13.83 5.72
N LYS A 123 -10.73 13.72 5.59
CA LYS A 123 -11.66 14.61 6.28
C LYS A 123 -11.57 14.38 7.80
N GLN A 124 -11.52 15.47 8.57
CA GLN A 124 -11.39 15.42 10.04
C GLN A 124 -12.50 14.59 10.72
N GLU A 125 -13.71 14.62 10.17
CA GLU A 125 -14.83 13.83 10.70
C GLU A 125 -14.59 12.31 10.68
N PHE A 126 -13.64 11.84 9.85
CA PHE A 126 -13.30 10.42 9.73
C PHE A 126 -12.17 9.97 10.67
N GLU A 127 -11.52 10.89 11.40
CA GLU A 127 -10.42 10.58 12.32
C GLU A 127 -10.79 9.50 13.35
N LYS A 128 -11.98 9.62 13.96
CA LYS A 128 -12.50 8.63 14.96
C LYS A 128 -12.76 7.23 14.39
N ARG A 129 -12.65 7.07 13.07
CA ARG A 129 -12.76 5.78 12.37
C ARG A 129 -11.38 5.20 12.05
N CYS A 130 -10.31 5.95 12.32
CA CYS A 130 -8.93 5.51 12.16
C CYS A 130 -8.50 4.66 13.36
N ILE A 131 -8.01 3.48 13.10
CA ILE A 131 -7.40 2.57 14.06
C ILE A 131 -5.90 2.57 13.78
N LEU A 132 -5.16 3.30 14.61
CA LEU A 132 -3.70 3.34 14.53
C LEU A 132 -3.13 2.09 15.18
N VAL A 133 -2.41 1.28 14.40
CA VAL A 133 -1.82 0.03 14.88
C VAL A 133 -0.72 0.33 15.90
N SER A 134 -0.81 -0.31 17.05
CA SER A 134 0.15 -0.20 18.16
C SER A 134 0.27 -1.54 18.88
N ASP A 135 1.31 -1.74 19.69
CA ASP A 135 1.47 -2.98 20.47
C ASP A 135 0.27 -3.27 21.40
N LYS A 136 -0.45 -2.23 21.83
CA LYS A 136 -1.58 -2.35 22.75
C LYS A 136 -2.83 -2.94 22.08
N ASN A 137 -3.09 -2.62 20.82
CA ASN A 137 -4.31 -2.99 20.09
C ASN A 137 -4.08 -4.01 18.96
N ARG A 138 -2.81 -4.30 18.60
CA ARG A 138 -2.43 -5.15 17.47
C ARG A 138 -3.14 -6.51 17.49
N LYS A 139 -3.12 -7.22 18.62
CA LYS A 139 -3.74 -8.56 18.75
C LYS A 139 -5.25 -8.54 18.54
N GLU A 140 -5.94 -7.51 19.02
CA GLU A 140 -7.37 -7.35 18.81
C GLU A 140 -7.68 -7.11 17.34
N ILE A 141 -6.95 -6.19 16.70
CA ILE A 141 -7.10 -5.88 15.28
C ILE A 141 -6.80 -7.10 14.42
N GLU A 142 -5.72 -7.83 14.71
CA GLU A 142 -5.34 -9.06 13.98
C GLU A 142 -6.44 -10.12 14.03
N LYS A 143 -7.12 -10.26 15.19
CA LYS A 143 -8.27 -11.15 15.33
C LYS A 143 -9.44 -10.71 14.46
N GLU A 144 -9.77 -9.42 14.45
CA GLU A 144 -10.83 -8.84 13.61
C GLU A 144 -10.55 -9.00 12.12
N LEU A 145 -9.28 -8.86 11.72
CA LEU A 145 -8.84 -9.00 10.35
C LEU A 145 -8.58 -10.46 9.92
N ASN A 146 -8.65 -11.40 10.85
CA ASN A 146 -8.28 -12.80 10.62
C ASN A 146 -6.89 -12.95 9.99
N GLY A 147 -5.89 -12.22 10.55
CA GLY A 147 -4.54 -12.19 9.99
C GLY A 147 -3.55 -11.50 10.92
N LYS A 148 -2.27 -11.54 10.56
CA LYS A 148 -1.15 -10.92 11.28
C LYS A 148 -0.65 -9.67 10.58
N ILE A 149 -0.49 -8.60 11.33
CA ILE A 149 0.08 -7.34 10.84
C ILE A 149 1.60 -7.41 11.00
N ILE A 150 2.31 -7.12 9.92
CA ILE A 150 3.78 -7.14 9.86
C ILE A 150 4.23 -5.74 9.47
N ASP A 151 5.10 -5.15 10.28
CA ASP A 151 5.71 -3.87 9.93
C ASP A 151 6.74 -4.11 8.81
N THR A 152 6.56 -3.40 7.70
CA THR A 152 7.38 -3.56 6.49
C THR A 152 7.85 -2.20 5.95
N PRO A 153 8.49 -1.35 6.81
CA PRO A 153 8.97 -0.05 6.39
C PRO A 153 10.04 -0.14 5.32
N GLY A 154 10.24 0.97 4.60
CA GLY A 154 11.33 1.12 3.65
C GLY A 154 10.88 1.55 2.27
N HIS A 155 9.77 1.04 1.72
CA HIS A 155 9.09 1.72 0.62
C HIS A 155 8.60 3.09 1.11
N THR A 156 7.84 3.09 2.18
CA THR A 156 7.55 4.25 3.02
C THR A 156 7.77 3.91 4.50
N ALA A 157 7.89 4.92 5.36
CA ALA A 157 8.08 4.73 6.80
C ALA A 157 6.82 4.19 7.51
N ASP A 158 5.65 4.32 6.91
CA ASP A 158 4.34 3.85 7.39
C ASP A 158 3.91 2.50 6.80
N SER A 159 4.78 1.85 6.00
CA SER A 159 4.42 0.59 5.33
C SER A 159 4.18 -0.55 6.32
N ILE A 160 3.01 -1.20 6.19
CA ILE A 160 2.63 -2.43 6.88
C ILE A 160 2.06 -3.46 5.89
N SER A 161 2.20 -4.72 6.22
CA SER A 161 1.67 -5.84 5.44
C SER A 161 0.68 -6.65 6.27
N LEU A 162 -0.26 -7.34 5.63
CA LEU A 162 -1.22 -8.22 6.28
C LEU A 162 -1.07 -9.67 5.78
N LEU A 163 -0.69 -10.57 6.67
CA LEU A 163 -0.62 -12.01 6.43
C LEU A 163 -1.88 -12.67 6.96
N ILE A 164 -2.74 -13.17 6.07
CA ILE A 164 -3.95 -13.91 6.46
C ILE A 164 -3.67 -15.41 6.61
N ASP A 165 -4.51 -16.12 7.37
CA ASP A 165 -4.25 -17.49 7.85
C ASP A 165 -4.09 -18.54 6.74
N ASP A 166 -4.61 -18.32 5.55
CA ASP A 166 -4.40 -19.22 4.40
C ASP A 166 -3.00 -19.10 3.75
N GLY A 167 -2.14 -18.21 4.27
CA GLY A 167 -0.78 -17.98 3.82
C GLY A 167 -0.66 -16.93 2.71
N VAL A 168 -1.66 -16.09 2.52
CA VAL A 168 -1.62 -14.95 1.61
C VAL A 168 -1.09 -13.71 2.33
N LEU A 169 -0.07 -13.06 1.77
CA LEU A 169 0.47 -11.80 2.26
C LEU A 169 0.09 -10.65 1.32
N PHE A 170 -0.68 -9.69 1.81
CA PHE A 170 -0.86 -8.40 1.17
C PHE A 170 0.27 -7.48 1.61
N CYS A 171 1.16 -7.12 0.71
CA CYS A 171 2.38 -6.42 1.07
C CYS A 171 2.44 -4.97 0.56
N GLY A 172 1.36 -4.45 -0.04
CA GLY A 172 1.40 -3.15 -0.69
C GLY A 172 2.59 -3.07 -1.65
N ASP A 173 3.42 -2.07 -1.49
CA ASP A 173 4.61 -1.83 -2.29
C ASP A 173 5.93 -2.26 -1.62
N SER A 174 5.85 -3.03 -0.53
CA SER A 174 7.03 -3.71 0.02
C SER A 174 7.61 -4.74 -0.96
N ALA A 175 6.82 -5.20 -1.94
CA ALA A 175 7.27 -5.90 -3.14
C ALA A 175 6.34 -5.55 -4.31
N MET A 176 6.85 -5.55 -5.54
CA MET A 176 6.13 -5.13 -6.73
C MET A 176 6.36 -6.07 -7.90
N ASN A 177 5.29 -6.44 -8.64
CA ASN A 177 5.38 -7.32 -9.82
C ASN A 177 4.80 -6.67 -11.08
N GLY A 178 4.75 -5.34 -11.12
CA GLY A 178 4.31 -4.53 -12.26
C GLY A 178 5.48 -3.80 -12.93
N PHE A 179 5.36 -3.51 -14.23
CA PHE A 179 6.33 -2.66 -14.93
C PHE A 179 6.35 -1.25 -14.29
N PRO A 180 7.53 -0.62 -14.09
CA PRO A 180 8.89 -1.02 -14.51
C PRO A 180 9.70 -1.77 -13.44
N SER A 181 9.04 -2.38 -12.45
CA SER A 181 9.71 -3.20 -11.44
C SER A 181 10.51 -4.33 -12.07
N THR A 182 11.70 -4.59 -11.53
CA THR A 182 12.51 -5.76 -11.82
C THR A 182 12.79 -6.53 -10.53
N HIS A 183 12.97 -7.84 -10.61
CA HIS A 183 13.30 -8.67 -9.44
C HIS A 183 12.30 -8.56 -8.28
N LYS A 184 11.03 -8.21 -8.53
CA LYS A 184 9.99 -7.94 -7.52
C LYS A 184 10.30 -6.76 -6.59
N ILE A 185 11.25 -5.91 -6.95
CA ILE A 185 11.65 -4.74 -6.17
C ILE A 185 10.72 -3.58 -6.55
N THR A 186 10.21 -2.84 -5.56
CA THR A 186 9.45 -1.61 -5.79
C THR A 186 10.27 -0.59 -6.57
N ILE A 187 9.60 0.31 -7.27
CA ILE A 187 10.29 1.35 -8.08
C ILE A 187 10.85 2.50 -7.26
N PHE A 188 10.34 2.69 -6.04
CA PHE A 188 10.73 3.76 -5.13
C PHE A 188 10.87 3.22 -3.70
N ALA A 189 11.81 3.77 -2.93
CA ALA A 189 11.96 3.48 -1.51
C ALA A 189 12.49 4.71 -0.76
N GLU A 190 11.95 4.95 0.44
CA GLU A 190 12.44 5.99 1.35
C GLU A 190 13.75 5.58 2.04
N SER A 191 13.84 4.31 2.41
CA SER A 191 14.99 3.77 3.16
C SER A 191 15.43 2.42 2.61
N LYS A 192 16.63 2.39 2.03
CA LYS A 192 17.25 1.14 1.54
C LYS A 192 17.41 0.11 2.65
N LEU A 193 17.87 0.54 3.83
CA LEU A 193 18.17 -0.38 4.93
C LEU A 193 16.90 -1.03 5.48
N GLU A 194 15.86 -0.22 5.73
CA GLU A 194 14.56 -0.73 6.20
C GLU A 194 13.92 -1.62 5.13
N PHE A 195 13.98 -1.23 3.85
CA PHE A 195 13.44 -2.04 2.76
C PHE A 195 14.08 -3.43 2.68
N ILE A 196 15.41 -3.52 2.80
CA ILE A 196 16.13 -4.80 2.85
C ILE A 196 15.69 -5.62 4.07
N GLN A 197 15.56 -4.98 5.24
CA GLN A 197 15.13 -5.66 6.46
C GLN A 197 13.70 -6.17 6.36
N SER A 198 12.80 -5.38 5.78
CA SER A 198 11.40 -5.76 5.54
C SER A 198 11.29 -6.99 4.62
N TRP A 199 12.10 -7.08 3.58
CA TRP A 199 12.16 -8.28 2.74
C TRP A 199 12.57 -9.52 3.54
N LYS A 200 13.58 -9.41 4.40
CA LYS A 200 14.00 -10.52 5.27
C LYS A 200 12.88 -10.91 6.24
N THR A 201 12.19 -9.93 6.80
CA THR A 201 11.03 -10.16 7.68
C THR A 201 9.93 -10.91 6.94
N ILE A 202 9.54 -10.46 5.74
CA ILE A 202 8.54 -11.14 4.90
C ILE A 202 8.97 -12.58 4.58
N ILE A 203 10.21 -12.79 4.15
CA ILE A 203 10.75 -14.12 3.84
C ILE A 203 10.67 -15.05 5.07
N ASN A 204 10.99 -14.56 6.25
CA ASN A 204 10.94 -15.34 7.49
C ASN A 204 9.51 -15.74 7.90
N THR A 205 8.47 -15.03 7.47
CA THR A 205 7.07 -15.43 7.72
C THR A 205 6.60 -16.57 6.81
N LYS A 206 7.35 -16.88 5.74
CA LYS A 206 7.09 -17.96 4.79
C LYS A 206 5.64 -17.98 4.27
N PRO A 207 5.11 -16.89 3.77
CA PRO A 207 3.77 -16.90 3.19
C PRO A 207 3.76 -17.81 1.95
N LYS A 208 2.61 -18.35 1.57
CA LYS A 208 2.50 -19.13 0.32
C LYS A 208 2.56 -18.23 -0.92
N MET A 209 1.81 -17.13 -0.85
CA MET A 209 1.63 -16.20 -1.97
C MET A 209 1.77 -14.75 -1.50
N ILE A 210 2.40 -13.94 -2.34
CA ILE A 210 2.55 -12.49 -2.17
C ILE A 210 1.55 -11.79 -3.09
N TYR A 211 0.76 -10.89 -2.53
CA TYR A 211 -0.22 -10.06 -3.21
C TYR A 211 0.23 -8.59 -3.13
N PRO A 212 0.93 -8.09 -4.15
CA PRO A 212 1.45 -6.73 -4.15
C PRO A 212 0.38 -5.70 -4.50
N GLY A 213 0.65 -4.42 -4.24
CA GLY A 213 -0.14 -3.30 -4.75
C GLY A 213 -0.10 -3.22 -6.27
N HIS A 214 1.04 -3.55 -6.89
CA HIS A 214 1.20 -3.51 -8.34
C HIS A 214 1.60 -4.85 -8.94
N GLY A 215 0.88 -5.22 -10.02
CA GLY A 215 1.17 -6.42 -10.80
C GLY A 215 0.51 -7.68 -10.25
N LYS A 216 0.88 -8.83 -10.83
CA LYS A 216 0.24 -10.12 -10.50
C LYS A 216 0.79 -10.69 -9.19
N PRO A 217 -0.04 -11.40 -8.39
CA PRO A 217 0.44 -12.22 -7.27
C PRO A 217 1.52 -13.21 -7.70
N PHE A 218 2.40 -13.58 -6.76
CA PHE A 218 3.52 -14.48 -7.01
C PHE A 218 3.90 -15.25 -5.74
N GLU A 219 4.56 -16.39 -5.92
CA GLU A 219 5.04 -17.22 -4.82
C GLU A 219 6.15 -16.52 -4.02
N TYR A 220 6.17 -16.69 -2.69
CA TYR A 220 7.17 -16.04 -1.81
C TYR A 220 8.62 -16.45 -2.15
N SER A 221 8.82 -17.65 -2.69
CA SER A 221 10.13 -18.13 -3.17
C SER A 221 10.80 -17.16 -4.15
N LYS A 222 10.00 -16.34 -4.85
CA LYS A 222 10.54 -15.28 -5.73
C LYS A 222 11.19 -14.14 -4.94
N LEU A 223 10.76 -13.87 -3.70
CA LEU A 223 11.48 -12.91 -2.84
C LEU A 223 12.83 -13.48 -2.41
N GLU A 224 12.88 -14.74 -1.97
CA GLU A 224 14.13 -15.39 -1.60
C GLU A 224 15.14 -15.38 -2.75
N GLN A 225 14.71 -15.79 -3.96
CA GLN A 225 15.55 -15.80 -5.16
C GLN A 225 16.07 -14.40 -5.53
N ASN A 226 15.30 -13.34 -5.24
CA ASN A 226 15.65 -11.98 -5.60
C ASN A 226 16.32 -11.18 -4.46
N LEU A 227 16.48 -11.74 -3.27
CA LEU A 227 17.10 -11.04 -2.13
C LEU A 227 18.53 -10.54 -2.45
N ILE A 228 19.26 -11.28 -3.27
CA ILE A 228 20.59 -10.88 -3.76
C ILE A 228 20.56 -9.54 -4.52
N TYR A 229 19.48 -9.24 -5.25
CA TYR A 229 19.31 -7.99 -6.00
C TYR A 229 18.86 -6.86 -5.07
N VAL A 230 17.97 -7.12 -4.11
CA VAL A 230 17.55 -6.15 -3.10
C VAL A 230 18.73 -5.61 -2.30
N ASN A 231 19.65 -6.46 -1.90
CA ASN A 231 20.87 -6.03 -1.19
C ASN A 231 21.75 -5.06 -2.00
N LYS A 232 21.61 -5.05 -3.33
CA LYS A 232 22.43 -4.24 -4.27
C LYS A 232 21.71 -2.99 -4.77
N ILE A 233 20.45 -2.70 -4.37
CA ILE A 233 19.76 -1.50 -4.82
C ILE A 233 20.53 -0.24 -4.43
N ASN A 234 20.42 0.79 -5.27
CA ASN A 234 20.85 2.14 -4.98
C ASN A 234 19.65 3.05 -5.13
N LEU A 235 19.52 4.05 -4.27
CA LEU A 235 18.44 5.03 -4.38
C LEU A 235 18.89 6.20 -5.24
N TYR A 236 18.09 6.51 -6.25
CA TYR A 236 18.28 7.63 -7.17
C TYR A 236 17.22 8.70 -6.84
N PRO A 237 17.57 9.80 -6.15
CA PRO A 237 16.62 10.83 -5.75
C PRO A 237 15.90 11.46 -6.94
N LEU A 238 14.57 11.59 -6.84
CA LEU A 238 13.73 12.24 -7.87
C LEU A 238 13.72 13.76 -7.73
N HIS A 239 14.02 14.26 -6.54
CA HIS A 239 14.03 15.67 -6.19
C HIS A 239 15.39 16.05 -5.60
N ASN A 240 15.85 17.28 -5.87
CA ASN A 240 17.02 17.82 -5.18
C ASN A 240 16.67 18.09 -3.72
N SER A 241 17.66 18.03 -2.83
CA SER A 241 17.48 18.27 -1.39
C SER A 241 16.78 19.61 -1.07
N LYS A 242 16.91 20.62 -1.94
CA LYS A 242 16.23 21.92 -1.82
C LYS A 242 14.73 21.87 -2.12
N ASP A 243 14.29 20.92 -2.93
CA ASP A 243 12.86 20.75 -3.29
C ASP A 243 12.11 19.97 -2.21
N ILE A 244 12.81 19.09 -1.49
CA ILE A 244 12.22 18.28 -0.39
C ILE A 244 11.68 19.18 0.73
N HIS A 245 12.38 20.28 1.07
CA HIS A 245 11.91 21.24 2.09
C HIS A 245 10.62 22.00 1.73
N ARG A 246 10.14 21.89 0.49
CA ARG A 246 8.83 22.46 0.09
C ARG A 246 7.65 21.57 0.46
N PHE A 247 7.90 20.31 0.78
CA PHE A 247 6.90 19.27 1.00
C PHE A 247 6.93 18.72 2.44
N LEU A 248 7.89 19.16 3.25
CA LEU A 248 7.94 18.97 4.70
C LEU A 248 7.17 20.07 5.42
#